data_4d545d0cb0eab5fd67fee2b42c8d676d
#
_entry.id   4d545d0cb0eab5fd67fee2b42c8d676d
#
_cell.length_a   1.000
_cell.length_b   1.000
_cell.length_c   1.000
_cell.angle_alpha   90.00
_cell.angle_beta   90.00
_cell.angle_gamma   90.00
#
_symmetry.space_group_name_H-M   'P 1'
#
loop_
_entity.id
_entity.type
_entity.pdbx_description
1 polymer ?
#
loop_
_entity_poly.entity_id
_entity_poly.type
_entity_poly.pdbx_seq_one_letter_code
_entity_poly.pdbx_strand_id
1 'polypeptide(L)'
;MSELAAGTCIPCRGGVPSLKGKELVVLQKKLANDWEVINEHHLEKEYLFSNFRKALDFTNKVGEMAEIQNHHPDIYLAWGKVKLTIWTHKIDGLTESDFIFAAKTDQELHE
;
A
#
# COMPACT_ATOMS: atom_id res chain seq x y z
N MET A 1 -6.69 -13.14 8.48
CA MET A 1 -6.43 -11.72 8.69
C MET A 1 -4.93 -11.47 8.78
N SER A 2 -4.45 -10.46 8.11
CA SER A 2 -3.02 -10.17 8.08
C SER A 2 -2.56 -9.53 9.39
N GLU A 3 -1.43 -10.00 9.90
CA GLU A 3 -0.78 -9.40 11.05
C GLU A 3 -0.45 -7.93 10.77
N LEU A 4 0.00 -7.63 9.55
CA LEU A 4 0.32 -6.26 9.17
C LEU A 4 -0.90 -5.35 9.17
N ALA A 5 -2.04 -5.85 8.70
CA ALA A 5 -3.25 -5.04 8.59
C ALA A 5 -3.78 -4.58 9.95
N ALA A 6 -3.45 -5.31 11.02
CA ALA A 6 -3.84 -4.94 12.38
C ALA A 6 -3.01 -3.78 12.94
N GLY A 7 -1.88 -3.45 12.30
CA GLY A 7 -1.02 -2.35 12.72
C GLY A 7 -1.59 -0.98 12.37
N THR A 8 -0.89 0.05 12.81
CA THR A 8 -1.23 1.44 12.51
C THR A 8 -0.04 2.10 11.82
N CYS A 9 -0.31 2.87 10.77
CA CYS A 9 0.74 3.62 10.11
C CYS A 9 1.24 4.72 11.05
N ILE A 10 2.56 4.79 11.23
CA ILE A 10 3.19 5.76 12.12
C ILE A 10 3.65 6.94 11.28
N PRO A 11 3.37 8.19 11.72
CA PRO A 11 3.88 9.36 11.00
C PRO A 11 5.39 9.29 10.83
N CYS A 12 5.84 9.57 9.62
CA CYS A 12 7.24 9.41 9.29
C CYS A 12 8.08 10.58 9.77
N ARG A 13 9.26 10.27 10.34
CA ARG A 13 10.26 11.27 10.66
C ARG A 13 11.25 11.33 9.51
N GLY A 14 11.55 12.52 9.03
CA GLY A 14 12.63 12.67 8.07
C GLY A 14 13.94 12.21 8.68
N GLY A 15 14.84 11.68 7.86
CA GLY A 15 16.15 11.25 8.30
C GLY A 15 16.26 9.82 8.80
N VAL A 16 15.13 9.10 8.91
CA VAL A 16 15.12 7.67 9.25
C VAL A 16 15.50 6.89 7.99
N PRO A 17 16.45 5.91 8.08
CA PRO A 17 16.80 5.12 6.90
C PRO A 17 15.62 4.32 6.36
N SER A 18 15.52 4.23 5.04
CA SER A 18 14.53 3.35 4.42
C SER A 18 14.93 1.89 4.62
N LEU A 19 13.95 1.00 4.58
CA LEU A 19 14.18 -0.43 4.68
C LEU A 19 14.91 -0.95 3.44
N LYS A 20 15.81 -1.90 3.63
CA LYS A 20 16.60 -2.50 2.56
C LYS A 20 16.76 -4.01 2.76
N GLY A 21 17.04 -4.72 1.68
CA GLY A 21 17.47 -6.10 1.70
C GLY A 21 16.55 -7.04 2.48
N LYS A 22 17.11 -7.69 3.50
CA LYS A 22 16.38 -8.72 4.25
C LYS A 22 15.13 -8.20 4.95
N GLU A 23 15.14 -6.95 5.40
CA GLU A 23 13.98 -6.35 6.06
C GLU A 23 12.79 -6.28 5.11
N LEU A 24 13.06 -5.91 3.85
CA LEU A 24 12.01 -5.86 2.83
C LEU A 24 11.47 -7.25 2.52
N VAL A 25 12.35 -8.25 2.42
CA VAL A 25 11.95 -9.63 2.13
C VAL A 25 11.04 -10.16 3.23
N VAL A 26 11.39 -9.93 4.49
CA VAL A 26 10.59 -10.39 5.62
C VAL A 26 9.20 -9.78 5.61
N LEU A 27 9.11 -8.46 5.39
CA LEU A 27 7.81 -7.77 5.36
C LEU A 27 6.99 -8.15 4.14
N GLN A 28 7.64 -8.31 2.99
CA GLN A 28 6.93 -8.71 1.76
C GLN A 28 6.28 -10.08 1.91
N LYS A 29 6.93 -11.00 2.62
CA LYS A 29 6.38 -12.34 2.86
C LYS A 29 5.12 -12.30 3.72
N LYS A 30 4.93 -11.25 4.50
CA LYS A 30 3.74 -11.08 5.33
C LYS A 30 2.56 -10.51 4.56
N LEU A 31 2.80 -9.98 3.36
CA LEU A 31 1.74 -9.47 2.49
C LEU A 31 1.14 -10.60 1.67
N ALA A 32 -0.11 -10.39 1.23
CA ALA A 32 -0.72 -11.26 0.24
C ALA A 32 0.09 -11.21 -1.05
N ASN A 33 -0.10 -12.19 -1.91
CA ASN A 33 0.58 -12.26 -3.20
C ASN A 33 0.26 -11.02 -4.04
N ASP A 34 1.07 -10.80 -5.06
CA ASP A 34 0.91 -9.73 -6.07
C ASP A 34 1.43 -8.35 -5.68
N TRP A 35 1.90 -8.17 -4.44
CA TRP A 35 2.62 -6.95 -4.12
C TRP A 35 4.07 -7.08 -4.55
N GLU A 36 4.53 -6.12 -5.35
CA GLU A 36 5.92 -6.08 -5.80
C GLU A 36 6.68 -4.96 -5.10
N VAL A 37 7.93 -5.26 -4.71
CA VAL A 37 8.87 -4.23 -4.22
C VAL A 37 9.69 -3.79 -5.43
N ILE A 38 9.55 -2.53 -5.82
CA ILE A 38 10.23 -1.98 -7.00
C ILE A 38 11.44 -1.16 -6.56
N ASN A 39 12.63 -1.57 -6.99
CA ASN A 39 13.89 -0.87 -6.72
C ASN A 39 14.15 -0.59 -5.24
N GLU A 40 13.61 -1.42 -4.34
CA GLU A 40 13.66 -1.22 -2.90
C GLU A 40 13.10 0.14 -2.47
N HIS A 41 12.32 0.78 -3.33
CA HIS A 41 11.83 2.15 -3.14
C HIS A 41 10.34 2.22 -2.87
N HIS A 42 9.53 1.41 -3.55
CA HIS A 42 8.08 1.48 -3.39
C HIS A 42 7.43 0.11 -3.61
N LEU A 43 6.20 0.00 -3.09
CA LEU A 43 5.34 -1.15 -3.33
C LEU A 43 4.39 -0.82 -4.46
N GLU A 44 4.05 -1.84 -5.26
CA GLU A 44 3.15 -1.66 -6.39
C GLU A 44 2.24 -2.87 -6.53
N LYS A 45 0.97 -2.63 -6.80
CA LYS A 45 0.00 -3.69 -7.06
C LYS A 45 -1.13 -3.17 -7.94
N GLU A 46 -1.59 -4.03 -8.86
CA GLU A 46 -2.78 -3.76 -9.67
C GLU A 46 -3.94 -4.59 -9.17
N TYR A 47 -5.09 -3.97 -9.04
CA TYR A 47 -6.36 -4.62 -8.72
C TYR A 47 -7.25 -4.56 -9.95
N LEU A 48 -7.87 -5.69 -10.32
CA LEU A 48 -8.75 -5.76 -11.48
C LEU A 48 -10.21 -5.88 -11.04
N PHE A 49 -11.08 -5.17 -11.75
CA PHE A 49 -12.51 -5.13 -11.44
C PHE A 49 -13.33 -5.36 -12.72
N SER A 50 -14.57 -5.77 -12.54
CA SER A 50 -15.44 -6.09 -13.67
C SER A 50 -16.03 -4.86 -14.35
N ASN A 51 -15.93 -3.68 -13.73
CA ASN A 51 -16.40 -2.43 -14.33
C ASN A 51 -15.80 -1.22 -13.63
N PHE A 52 -16.08 -0.04 -14.16
CA PHE A 52 -15.54 1.20 -13.61
C PHE A 52 -16.10 1.53 -12.22
N ARG A 53 -17.38 1.26 -12.00
CA ARG A 53 -18.01 1.57 -10.70
C ARG A 53 -17.31 0.85 -9.57
N LYS A 54 -16.98 -0.41 -9.74
CA LYS A 54 -16.30 -1.19 -8.72
C LYS A 54 -14.87 -0.67 -8.49
N ALA A 55 -14.18 -0.29 -9.56
CA ALA A 55 -12.84 0.29 -9.45
C ALA A 55 -12.91 1.62 -8.70
N LEU A 56 -13.89 2.45 -9.01
CA LEU A 56 -14.08 3.74 -8.36
C LEU A 56 -14.41 3.57 -6.87
N ASP A 57 -15.30 2.64 -6.54
CA ASP A 57 -15.67 2.39 -5.14
C ASP A 57 -14.47 1.94 -4.33
N PHE A 58 -13.63 1.06 -4.90
CA PHE A 58 -12.40 0.64 -4.24
C PHE A 58 -11.45 1.82 -4.04
N THR A 59 -11.30 2.66 -5.06
CA THR A 59 -10.45 3.85 -5.00
C THR A 59 -10.90 4.78 -3.86
N ASN A 60 -12.21 4.97 -3.71
CA ASN A 60 -12.75 5.80 -2.64
C ASN A 60 -12.44 5.23 -1.26
N LYS A 61 -12.54 3.91 -1.10
CA LYS A 61 -12.21 3.25 0.17
C LYS A 61 -10.74 3.43 0.53
N VAL A 62 -9.86 3.25 -0.46
CA VAL A 62 -8.42 3.44 -0.27
C VAL A 62 -8.11 4.88 0.11
N GLY A 63 -8.76 5.83 -0.58
CA GLY A 63 -8.57 7.25 -0.30
C GLY A 63 -8.99 7.63 1.11
N GLU A 64 -10.15 7.12 1.57
CA GLU A 64 -10.60 7.38 2.93
C GLU A 64 -9.64 6.80 3.96
N MET A 65 -9.16 5.59 3.71
CA MET A 65 -8.18 4.96 4.61
C MET A 65 -6.89 5.76 4.64
N ALA A 66 -6.45 6.28 3.49
CA ALA A 66 -5.25 7.10 3.40
C ALA A 66 -5.37 8.33 4.31
N GLU A 67 -6.56 8.95 4.35
CA GLU A 67 -6.79 10.10 5.23
C GLU A 67 -6.77 9.69 6.69
N ILE A 68 -7.37 8.56 7.04
CA ILE A 68 -7.40 8.06 8.42
C ILE A 68 -6.00 7.72 8.90
N GLN A 69 -5.21 7.06 8.05
CA GLN A 69 -3.86 6.63 8.42
C GLN A 69 -2.82 7.72 8.24
N ASN A 70 -3.18 8.83 7.61
CA ASN A 70 -2.26 9.90 7.25
C ASN A 70 -1.06 9.38 6.47
N HIS A 71 -1.33 8.48 5.52
CA HIS A 71 -0.32 7.86 4.67
C HIS A 71 -0.95 7.69 3.29
N HIS A 72 -0.40 8.39 2.29
CA HIS A 72 -1.08 8.54 1.00
C HIS A 72 -0.35 7.84 -0.13
N PRO A 73 -1.00 6.88 -0.81
CA PRO A 73 -0.45 6.22 -1.99
C PRO A 73 -0.69 7.06 -3.23
N ASP A 74 0.02 6.74 -4.29
CA ASP A 74 -0.37 7.19 -5.61
C ASP A 74 -1.42 6.21 -6.11
N ILE A 75 -2.50 6.73 -6.69
CA ILE A 75 -3.59 5.90 -7.17
C ILE A 75 -3.83 6.17 -8.66
N TYR A 76 -3.74 5.12 -9.46
CA TYR A 76 -4.09 5.19 -10.87
C TYR A 76 -5.41 4.44 -11.05
N LEU A 77 -6.45 5.15 -11.45
CA LEU A 77 -7.77 4.58 -11.69
C LEU A 77 -8.07 4.55 -13.19
N ALA A 78 -8.44 3.38 -13.67
CA ALA A 78 -8.87 3.22 -15.05
C ALA A 78 -10.12 2.34 -15.07
N TRP A 79 -10.74 2.19 -16.23
CA TRP A 79 -11.89 1.29 -16.33
C TRP A 79 -11.44 -0.12 -15.91
N GLY A 80 -12.06 -0.64 -14.86
CA GLY A 80 -11.77 -2.00 -14.41
C GLY A 80 -10.41 -2.23 -13.79
N LYS A 81 -9.64 -1.17 -13.45
CA LYS A 81 -8.31 -1.35 -12.87
C LYS A 81 -7.97 -0.22 -11.90
N VAL A 82 -7.34 -0.60 -10.78
CA VAL A 82 -6.74 0.36 -9.85
C VAL A 82 -5.31 -0.08 -9.59
N LYS A 83 -4.35 0.79 -9.84
CA LYS A 83 -2.95 0.52 -9.55
C LYS A 83 -2.51 1.41 -8.40
N LEU A 84 -1.96 0.82 -7.37
CA LEU A 84 -1.46 1.55 -6.21
C LEU A 84 0.05 1.51 -6.18
N THR A 85 0.65 2.65 -5.84
CA THR A 85 2.09 2.78 -5.63
C THR A 85 2.27 3.42 -4.26
N ILE A 86 2.96 2.73 -3.35
CA ILE A 86 3.05 3.13 -1.95
C ILE A 86 4.51 3.27 -1.52
N TRP A 87 4.87 4.43 -1.01
CA TRP A 87 6.17 4.63 -0.36
C TRP A 87 6.07 5.81 0.61
N THR A 88 7.08 5.95 1.44
CA THR A 88 7.13 7.04 2.41
C THR A 88 7.92 8.20 1.80
N HIS A 89 7.21 9.26 1.44
CA HIS A 89 7.79 10.37 0.69
C HIS A 89 8.89 11.09 1.45
N LYS A 90 8.74 11.27 2.76
CA LYS A 90 9.74 11.99 3.56
C LYS A 90 11.11 11.35 3.60
N ILE A 91 11.19 10.04 3.40
CA ILE A 91 12.47 9.32 3.40
C ILE A 91 12.81 8.75 2.03
N ASP A 92 11.97 9.02 1.04
CA ASP A 92 12.14 8.56 -0.34
C ASP A 92 12.43 7.06 -0.40
N GLY A 93 11.59 6.28 0.26
CA GLY A 93 11.75 4.84 0.32
C GLY A 93 10.68 4.17 1.18
N LEU A 94 10.94 2.93 1.56
CA LEU A 94 9.97 2.10 2.28
C LEU A 94 10.21 2.07 3.77
N THR A 95 9.10 2.03 4.53
CA THR A 95 9.08 1.79 5.97
C THR A 95 8.04 0.72 6.26
N GLU A 96 7.99 0.27 7.51
CA GLU A 96 6.96 -0.68 7.93
C GLU A 96 5.55 -0.16 7.65
N SER A 97 5.34 1.16 7.79
CA SER A 97 4.02 1.76 7.52
C SER A 97 3.52 1.51 6.10
N ASP A 98 4.41 1.45 5.12
CA ASP A 98 4.02 1.15 3.74
C ASP A 98 3.44 -0.25 3.62
N PHE A 99 4.05 -1.22 4.30
CA PHE A 99 3.57 -2.60 4.30
C PHE A 99 2.26 -2.73 5.08
N ILE A 100 2.12 -2.01 6.19
CA ILE A 100 0.87 -1.97 6.95
C ILE A 100 -0.25 -1.41 6.08
N PHE A 101 0.00 -0.32 5.38
CA PHE A 101 -0.98 0.29 4.49
C PHE A 101 -1.38 -0.68 3.37
N ALA A 102 -0.41 -1.34 2.75
CA ALA A 102 -0.67 -2.32 1.69
C ALA A 102 -1.58 -3.45 2.19
N ALA A 103 -1.32 -3.98 3.38
CA ALA A 103 -2.14 -5.04 3.96
C ALA A 103 -3.56 -4.55 4.25
N LYS A 104 -3.71 -3.33 4.75
CA LYS A 104 -5.03 -2.73 5.00
C LYS A 104 -5.79 -2.55 3.70
N THR A 105 -5.11 -2.16 2.64
CA THR A 105 -5.71 -2.00 1.31
C THR A 105 -6.30 -3.31 0.80
N ASP A 106 -5.57 -4.42 0.99
CA ASP A 106 -6.08 -5.73 0.58
C ASP A 106 -7.38 -6.08 1.31
N GLN A 107 -7.54 -5.65 2.56
CA GLN A 107 -8.76 -5.90 3.32
C GLN A 107 -9.94 -5.09 2.83
N GLU A 108 -9.70 -4.00 2.11
CA GLU A 108 -10.77 -3.17 1.55
C GLU A 108 -11.32 -3.73 0.24
N LEU A 109 -10.74 -4.82 -0.26
CA LEU A 109 -11.17 -5.45 -1.50
C LEU A 109 -12.41 -6.32 -1.24
N HIS A 110 -13.57 -5.73 -1.46
CA HIS A 110 -14.86 -6.42 -1.35
C HIS A 110 -15.54 -6.39 -2.71
N GLU A 111 -15.86 -7.54 -3.22
CA GLU A 111 -16.61 -7.65 -4.46
C GLU A 111 -17.94 -8.33 -4.25
#